data_67757b053c555e9179d206eef97d514a
#
_entry.id   67757b053c555e9179d206eef97d514a
#
_cell.length_a   1.000
_cell.length_b   1.000
_cell.length_c   1.000
_cell.angle_alpha   90.00
_cell.angle_beta   90.00
_cell.angle_gamma   90.00
#
_symmetry.space_group_name_H-M   'P 1'
#
loop_
_entity.id
_entity.type
_entity.pdbx_description
1 polymer ?
#
loop_
_entity_poly.entity_id
_entity_poly.type
_entity_poly.pdbx_seq_one_letter_code
_entity_poly.pdbx_strand_id
1 'polypeptide(L)'
;MDTNDPTPSAINGDTRLFCIIGDPISQVGSPLLFNSLFQQHQIAAAMLPCHVLPADLSVVIKGLRRQQNLGGIIVTVPHKIRVLRLIDSLTPEALATGAVNAIRRNTDGSLYGANFDGQACVRTFQQLGADLRNQSVLII
;
A
#
# COMPACT_ATOMS: atom_id res chain seq x y z
N MET A 1 17.23 22.90 -27.59
CA MET A 1 16.16 22.79 -26.58
C MET A 1 15.47 21.44 -26.77
N ASP A 2 16.05 20.38 -26.19
CA ASP A 2 15.47 19.05 -26.24
C ASP A 2 14.37 18.94 -25.18
N THR A 3 13.13 19.07 -25.61
CA THR A 3 11.94 18.87 -24.79
C THR A 3 11.63 17.37 -24.72
N ASN A 4 12.53 16.60 -24.12
CA ASN A 4 12.27 15.21 -23.78
C ASN A 4 11.83 15.11 -22.33
N ASP A 5 10.92 16.00 -21.91
CA ASP A 5 10.21 15.89 -20.66
C ASP A 5 9.07 14.87 -20.87
N PRO A 6 9.10 13.68 -20.25
CA PRO A 6 8.04 12.71 -20.47
C PRO A 6 6.72 13.32 -19.99
N THR A 7 5.85 13.61 -20.94
CA THR A 7 4.49 14.06 -20.63
C THR A 7 3.88 13.09 -19.63
N PRO A 8 3.35 13.54 -18.49
CA PRO A 8 2.72 12.64 -17.53
C PRO A 8 1.70 11.77 -18.26
N SER A 9 1.74 10.46 -18.05
CA SER A 9 0.73 9.56 -18.61
C SER A 9 -0.65 10.09 -18.17
N ALA A 10 -1.42 10.61 -19.13
CA ALA A 10 -2.72 11.20 -18.81
C ALA A 10 -3.61 10.14 -18.18
N ILE A 11 -4.24 10.48 -17.05
CA ILE A 11 -5.23 9.59 -16.41
C ILE A 11 -6.40 9.43 -17.40
N ASN A 12 -6.71 8.20 -17.74
CA ASN A 12 -7.77 7.82 -18.69
C ASN A 12 -8.46 6.52 -18.25
N GLY A 13 -9.33 5.95 -19.09
CA GLY A 13 -10.08 4.73 -18.78
C GLY A 13 -9.23 3.48 -18.56
N ASP A 14 -8.01 3.44 -19.07
CA ASP A 14 -7.08 2.30 -18.92
C ASP A 14 -6.19 2.42 -17.67
N THR A 15 -6.27 3.55 -16.97
CA THR A 15 -5.43 3.79 -15.79
C THR A 15 -5.80 2.84 -14.65
N ARG A 16 -4.82 2.07 -14.16
CA ARG A 16 -4.98 1.26 -12.95
C ARG A 16 -5.01 2.15 -11.71
N LEU A 17 -5.98 1.91 -10.86
CA LEU A 17 -6.14 2.65 -9.62
C LEU A 17 -5.42 1.94 -8.47
N PHE A 18 -4.66 2.70 -7.71
CA PHE A 18 -4.17 2.34 -6.39
C PHE A 18 -4.63 3.40 -5.40
N CYS A 19 -4.83 3.02 -4.15
CA CYS A 19 -5.14 3.99 -3.11
C CYS A 19 -4.38 3.68 -1.82
N ILE A 20 -4.20 4.72 -1.01
CA ILE A 20 -3.78 4.57 0.38
C ILE A 20 -4.92 5.01 1.28
N ILE A 21 -5.32 4.14 2.22
CA ILE A 21 -6.40 4.40 3.19
C ILE A 21 -5.83 4.60 4.59
N GLY A 22 -6.35 5.59 5.31
CA GLY A 22 -5.96 5.92 6.68
C GLY A 22 -6.83 7.01 7.29
N ASP A 23 -6.59 7.30 8.58
CA ASP A 23 -7.26 8.37 9.33
C ASP A 23 -6.33 8.87 10.46
N PRO A 24 -5.86 10.13 10.42
CA PRO A 24 -5.95 11.06 9.29
C PRO A 24 -5.11 10.63 8.09
N ILE A 25 -5.32 11.22 6.92
CA ILE A 25 -4.65 10.84 5.67
C ILE A 25 -3.68 11.90 5.13
N SER A 26 -3.73 13.12 5.66
CA SER A 26 -2.98 14.28 5.13
C SER A 26 -1.45 14.13 5.18
N GLN A 27 -0.94 13.29 6.09
CA GLN A 27 0.51 13.10 6.31
C GLN A 27 1.16 12.02 5.43
N VAL A 28 0.39 11.33 4.58
CA VAL A 28 0.93 10.19 3.81
C VAL A 28 1.79 10.66 2.62
N GLY A 29 2.99 10.11 2.50
CA GLY A 29 3.91 10.37 1.39
C GLY A 29 3.79 9.39 0.23
N SER A 30 3.09 8.27 0.41
CA SER A 30 3.02 7.20 -0.60
C SER A 30 2.47 7.65 -1.97
N PRO A 31 1.44 8.52 -2.07
CA PRO A 31 0.97 8.98 -3.38
C PRO A 31 2.04 9.73 -4.17
N LEU A 32 2.81 10.59 -3.52
CA LEU A 32 3.90 11.31 -4.17
C LEU A 32 4.97 10.36 -4.70
N LEU A 33 5.39 9.41 -3.87
CA LEU A 33 6.41 8.42 -4.23
C LEU A 33 5.94 7.52 -5.37
N PHE A 34 4.79 6.89 -5.24
CA PHE A 34 4.32 5.91 -6.22
C PHE A 34 3.94 6.56 -7.55
N ASN A 35 3.32 7.74 -7.56
CA ASN A 35 3.00 8.42 -8.81
C ASN A 35 4.27 8.85 -9.56
N SER A 36 5.32 9.27 -8.85
CA SER A 36 6.63 9.54 -9.45
C SER A 36 7.23 8.27 -10.09
N LEU A 37 7.17 7.13 -9.40
CA LEU A 37 7.63 5.84 -9.92
C LEU A 37 6.80 5.38 -11.12
N PHE A 38 5.48 5.51 -11.07
CA PHE A 38 4.61 5.17 -12.20
C PHE A 38 4.96 5.99 -13.45
N GLN A 39 5.18 7.29 -13.27
CA GLN A 39 5.63 8.16 -14.37
C GLN A 39 7.01 7.74 -14.90
N GLN A 40 7.99 7.58 -14.02
CA GLN A 40 9.35 7.18 -14.39
C GLN A 40 9.40 5.87 -15.17
N HIS A 41 8.56 4.91 -14.79
CA HIS A 41 8.50 3.58 -15.42
C HIS A 41 7.41 3.46 -16.50
N GLN A 42 6.77 4.57 -16.88
CA GLN A 42 5.69 4.62 -17.89
C GLN A 42 4.55 3.63 -17.60
N ILE A 43 4.22 3.46 -16.30
CA ILE A 43 3.12 2.60 -15.87
C ILE A 43 1.82 3.42 -15.87
N ALA A 44 0.83 2.97 -16.62
CA ALA A 44 -0.51 3.59 -16.66
C ALA A 44 -1.26 3.32 -15.34
N ALA A 45 -0.85 3.99 -14.27
CA ALA A 45 -1.42 3.83 -12.94
C ALA A 45 -1.44 5.16 -12.18
N ALA A 46 -2.34 5.26 -11.22
CA ALA A 46 -2.42 6.40 -10.30
C ALA A 46 -2.67 5.93 -8.87
N MET A 47 -1.99 6.53 -7.91
CA MET A 47 -2.23 6.31 -6.47
C MET A 47 -2.86 7.56 -5.87
N LEU A 48 -4.01 7.36 -5.19
CA LEU A 48 -4.77 8.42 -4.55
C LEU A 48 -4.85 8.23 -3.03
N PRO A 49 -4.76 9.30 -2.24
CA PRO A 49 -5.06 9.23 -0.82
C PRO A 49 -6.58 9.17 -0.60
N CYS A 50 -7.02 8.26 0.27
CA CYS A 50 -8.41 8.09 0.62
C CYS A 50 -8.57 8.18 2.14
N HIS A 51 -9.17 9.27 2.61
CA HIS A 51 -9.49 9.42 4.03
C HIS A 51 -10.69 8.53 4.38
N VAL A 52 -10.47 7.56 5.26
CA VAL A 52 -11.48 6.56 5.64
C VAL A 52 -11.54 6.47 7.15
N LEU A 53 -12.70 6.80 7.72
CA LEU A 53 -12.93 6.66 9.15
C LEU A 53 -12.97 5.17 9.57
N PRO A 54 -12.60 4.82 10.80
CA PRO A 54 -12.65 3.43 11.27
C PRO A 54 -14.03 2.76 11.17
N ALA A 55 -15.10 3.54 11.28
CA ALA A 55 -16.47 3.04 11.13
C ALA A 55 -16.80 2.61 9.68
N ASP A 56 -16.17 3.26 8.69
CA ASP A 56 -16.47 3.09 7.27
C ASP A 56 -15.54 2.08 6.57
N LEU A 57 -14.51 1.60 7.26
CA LEU A 57 -13.50 0.72 6.68
C LEU A 57 -14.12 -0.48 5.93
N SER A 58 -15.10 -1.14 6.55
CA SER A 58 -15.70 -2.35 5.96
C SER A 58 -16.47 -2.04 4.67
N VAL A 59 -17.25 -0.97 4.64
CA VAL A 59 -18.03 -0.58 3.45
C VAL A 59 -17.12 -0.11 2.33
N VAL A 60 -16.05 0.65 2.66
CA VAL A 60 -15.07 1.12 1.68
C VAL A 60 -14.31 -0.05 1.06
N ILE A 61 -13.77 -0.98 1.85
CA ILE A 61 -13.08 -2.17 1.33
C ILE A 61 -14.00 -3.03 0.44
N LYS A 62 -15.27 -3.21 0.84
CA LYS A 62 -16.26 -3.93 0.00
C LYS A 62 -16.52 -3.22 -1.33
N GLY A 63 -16.58 -1.89 -1.34
CA GLY A 63 -16.72 -1.09 -2.55
C GLY A 63 -15.50 -1.18 -3.46
N LEU A 64 -14.31 -0.95 -2.90
CA LEU A 64 -13.03 -1.01 -3.62
C LEU A 64 -12.79 -2.39 -4.26
N ARG A 65 -13.14 -3.47 -3.58
CA ARG A 65 -13.07 -4.85 -4.12
C ARG A 65 -13.81 -5.00 -5.46
N ARG A 66 -14.90 -4.26 -5.68
CA ARG A 66 -15.73 -4.34 -6.88
C ARG A 66 -15.20 -3.54 -8.07
N GLN A 67 -14.24 -2.65 -7.85
CA GLN A 67 -13.64 -1.86 -8.92
C GLN A 67 -12.68 -2.70 -9.75
N GLN A 68 -12.98 -2.83 -11.05
CA GLN A 68 -12.22 -3.72 -11.93
C GLN A 68 -10.81 -3.20 -12.24
N ASN A 69 -10.62 -1.89 -12.28
CA ASN A 69 -9.33 -1.26 -12.50
C ASN A 69 -8.51 -1.04 -11.22
N LEU A 70 -9.00 -1.48 -10.04
CA LEU A 70 -8.22 -1.43 -8.80
C LEU A 70 -7.08 -2.45 -8.85
N GLY A 71 -5.82 -1.98 -8.71
CA GLY A 71 -4.63 -2.82 -8.59
C GLY A 71 -4.29 -3.22 -7.15
N GLY A 72 -4.50 -2.31 -6.21
CA GLY A 72 -4.19 -2.56 -4.80
C GLY A 72 -4.46 -1.38 -3.88
N ILE A 73 -4.27 -1.64 -2.59
CA ILE A 73 -4.53 -0.69 -1.52
C ILE A 73 -3.35 -0.71 -0.56
N ILE A 74 -2.76 0.45 -0.28
CA ILE A 74 -1.88 0.64 0.86
C ILE A 74 -2.74 0.94 2.09
N VAL A 75 -2.42 0.36 3.22
CA VAL A 75 -3.17 0.53 4.47
C VAL A 75 -2.26 1.13 5.53
N THR A 76 -2.68 2.27 6.08
CA THR A 76 -1.97 2.89 7.20
C THR A 76 -2.84 2.97 8.46
N VAL A 77 -2.37 3.68 9.47
CA VAL A 77 -3.06 3.86 10.76
C VAL A 77 -4.44 4.49 10.51
N PRO A 78 -5.48 4.04 11.24
CA PRO A 78 -5.53 2.99 12.27
C PRO A 78 -5.99 1.62 11.74
N HIS A 79 -5.95 1.38 10.43
CA HIS A 79 -6.68 0.30 9.76
C HIS A 79 -5.91 -1.01 9.66
N LYS A 80 -4.57 -1.02 9.82
CA LYS A 80 -3.69 -2.17 9.55
C LYS A 80 -4.12 -3.47 10.24
N ILE A 81 -4.62 -3.39 11.46
CA ILE A 81 -5.09 -4.56 12.24
C ILE A 81 -6.53 -4.92 11.85
N ARG A 82 -7.40 -3.90 11.75
CA ARG A 82 -8.83 -4.15 11.50
C ARG A 82 -9.10 -4.72 10.11
N VAL A 83 -8.31 -4.32 9.12
CA VAL A 83 -8.49 -4.75 7.72
C VAL A 83 -8.27 -6.26 7.53
N LEU A 84 -7.50 -6.92 8.39
CA LEU A 84 -7.26 -8.37 8.35
C LEU A 84 -8.53 -9.20 8.16
N ARG A 85 -9.60 -8.82 8.86
CA ARG A 85 -10.90 -9.53 8.82
C ARG A 85 -11.66 -9.35 7.51
N LEU A 86 -11.17 -8.49 6.62
CA LEU A 86 -11.80 -8.13 5.35
C LEU A 86 -11.04 -8.70 4.14
N ILE A 87 -9.94 -9.43 4.40
CA ILE A 87 -9.02 -9.97 3.40
C ILE A 87 -9.23 -11.47 3.27
N ASP A 88 -9.17 -11.97 2.02
CA ASP A 88 -9.47 -13.38 1.74
C ASP A 88 -8.27 -14.30 2.02
N SER A 89 -7.04 -13.81 1.82
CA SER A 89 -5.81 -14.56 2.08
C SER A 89 -4.67 -13.62 2.48
N LEU A 90 -3.72 -14.13 3.26
CA LEU A 90 -2.65 -13.35 3.89
C LEU A 90 -1.29 -14.00 3.67
N THR A 91 -0.24 -13.18 3.62
CA THR A 91 1.14 -13.70 3.70
C THR A 91 1.45 -14.23 5.11
N PRO A 92 2.45 -15.14 5.26
CA PRO A 92 2.91 -15.60 6.57
C PRO A 92 3.29 -14.45 7.51
N GLU A 93 3.93 -13.39 6.97
CA GLU A 93 4.34 -12.21 7.74
C GLU A 93 3.14 -11.41 8.23
N ALA A 94 2.12 -11.23 7.39
CA ALA A 94 0.88 -10.56 7.81
C ALA A 94 0.14 -11.34 8.89
N LEU A 95 0.14 -12.67 8.80
CA LEU A 95 -0.41 -13.56 9.83
C LEU A 95 0.38 -13.45 11.14
N ALA A 96 1.71 -13.50 11.07
CA ALA A 96 2.58 -13.43 12.24
C ALA A 96 2.50 -12.09 12.96
N THR A 97 2.41 -10.98 12.21
CA THR A 97 2.35 -9.62 12.78
C THR A 97 0.94 -9.21 13.19
N GLY A 98 -0.10 -9.92 12.72
CA GLY A 98 -1.49 -9.54 12.96
C GLY A 98 -1.86 -8.19 12.32
N ALA A 99 -1.20 -7.81 11.23
CA ALA A 99 -1.41 -6.53 10.55
C ALA A 99 -1.17 -6.63 9.03
N VAL A 100 -1.90 -5.83 8.26
CA VAL A 100 -1.75 -5.70 6.80
C VAL A 100 -1.43 -4.24 6.47
N ASN A 101 -0.37 -3.99 5.70
CA ASN A 101 -0.05 -2.67 5.19
C ASN A 101 -0.18 -2.55 3.66
N ALA A 102 -0.30 -3.67 2.95
CA ALA A 102 -0.51 -3.69 1.51
C ALA A 102 -1.50 -4.79 1.12
N ILE A 103 -2.39 -4.47 0.20
CA ILE A 103 -3.41 -5.37 -0.32
C ILE A 103 -3.33 -5.37 -1.84
N ARG A 104 -3.24 -6.55 -2.44
CA ARG A 104 -3.41 -6.75 -3.88
C ARG A 104 -4.83 -7.21 -4.17
N ARG A 105 -5.48 -6.61 -5.15
CA ARG A 105 -6.71 -7.15 -5.73
C ARG A 105 -6.36 -8.11 -6.86
N ASN A 106 -6.82 -9.33 -6.77
CA ASN A 106 -6.67 -10.34 -7.82
C ASN A 106 -7.75 -10.15 -8.91
N THR A 107 -7.56 -10.81 -10.05
CA THR A 107 -8.49 -10.70 -11.20
C THR A 107 -9.90 -11.21 -10.89
N ASP A 108 -10.00 -12.21 -10.01
CA ASP A 108 -11.28 -12.73 -9.52
C ASP A 108 -11.98 -11.84 -8.47
N GLY A 109 -11.34 -10.73 -8.09
CA GLY A 109 -11.82 -9.80 -7.06
C GLY A 109 -11.46 -10.19 -5.63
N SER A 110 -10.76 -11.29 -5.41
CA SER A 110 -10.24 -11.64 -4.08
C SER A 110 -9.12 -10.67 -3.67
N LEU A 111 -8.96 -10.49 -2.35
CA LEU A 111 -7.97 -9.60 -1.76
C LEU A 111 -6.87 -10.43 -1.07
N TYR A 112 -5.62 -10.17 -1.44
CA TYR A 112 -4.44 -10.77 -0.85
C TYR A 112 -3.66 -9.73 -0.04
N GLY A 113 -3.54 -9.92 1.28
CA GLY A 113 -2.92 -8.99 2.21
C GLY A 113 -1.51 -9.38 2.59
N ALA A 114 -0.63 -8.38 2.69
CA ALA A 114 0.76 -8.52 3.09
C ALA A 114 1.15 -7.47 4.13
N ASN A 115 2.24 -7.72 4.86
CA ASN A 115 2.89 -6.75 5.72
C ASN A 115 4.38 -6.68 5.39
N PHE A 116 4.83 -5.50 4.97
CA PHE A 116 6.22 -5.23 4.62
C PHE A 116 6.95 -4.34 5.64
N ASP A 117 6.25 -3.77 6.64
CA ASP A 117 6.85 -2.81 7.58
C ASP A 117 8.03 -3.43 8.36
N GLY A 118 7.85 -4.63 8.90
CA GLY A 118 8.89 -5.33 9.65
C GLY A 118 10.10 -5.69 8.80
N GLN A 119 9.87 -6.20 7.59
CA GLN A 119 10.96 -6.54 6.66
C GLN A 119 11.73 -5.29 6.22
N ALA A 120 11.03 -4.18 5.96
CA ALA A 120 11.66 -2.91 5.61
C ALA A 120 12.53 -2.39 6.74
N CYS A 121 12.05 -2.45 7.98
CA CYS A 121 12.79 -2.07 9.18
C CYS A 121 14.09 -2.90 9.30
N VAL A 122 14.00 -4.23 9.25
CA VAL A 122 15.18 -5.12 9.33
C VAL A 122 16.18 -4.84 8.20
N ARG A 123 15.71 -4.67 6.97
CA ARG A 123 16.58 -4.35 5.83
C ARG A 123 17.30 -3.01 6.01
N THR A 124 16.61 -2.00 6.53
CA THR A 124 17.23 -0.69 6.81
C THR A 124 18.36 -0.81 7.82
N PHE A 125 18.16 -1.55 8.92
CA PHE A 125 19.23 -1.80 9.89
C PHE A 125 20.42 -2.54 9.27
N GLN A 126 20.17 -3.57 8.46
CA GLN A 126 21.22 -4.30 7.76
C GLN A 126 22.02 -3.41 6.78
N GLN A 127 21.33 -2.51 6.05
CA GLN A 127 21.99 -1.54 5.16
C GLN A 127 22.87 -0.54 5.93
N LEU A 128 22.50 -0.23 7.18
CA LEU A 128 23.30 0.60 8.09
C LEU A 128 24.43 -0.19 8.79
N GLY A 129 24.65 -1.46 8.43
CA GLY A 129 25.71 -2.30 8.98
C GLY A 129 25.37 -2.97 10.31
N ALA A 130 24.12 -2.94 10.78
CA ALA A 130 23.70 -3.60 12.00
C ALA A 130 23.37 -5.08 11.75
N ASP A 131 23.97 -5.99 12.51
CA ASP A 131 23.57 -7.40 12.58
C ASP A 131 22.60 -7.58 13.75
N LEU A 132 21.32 -7.83 13.44
CA LEU A 132 20.28 -7.98 14.47
C LEU A 132 20.19 -9.41 15.04
N ARG A 133 21.00 -10.36 14.54
CA ARG A 133 20.98 -11.73 15.03
C ARG A 133 21.49 -11.79 16.47
N ASN A 134 20.72 -12.43 17.35
CA ASN A 134 21.01 -12.57 18.79
C ASN A 134 21.19 -11.25 19.54
N GLN A 135 20.61 -10.17 19.04
CA GLN A 135 20.59 -8.85 19.70
C GLN A 135 19.30 -8.63 20.48
N SER A 136 19.39 -7.92 21.59
CA SER A 136 18.22 -7.38 22.28
C SER A 136 17.82 -6.06 21.63
N VAL A 137 16.55 -5.93 21.26
CA VAL A 137 16.01 -4.72 20.62
C VAL A 137 14.94 -4.12 21.50
N LEU A 138 15.04 -2.82 21.78
CA LEU A 138 14.01 -2.04 22.46
C LEU A 138 13.30 -1.18 21.43
N ILE A 139 11.98 -1.26 21.40
CA ILE A 139 11.12 -0.38 20.58
C ILE A 139 10.37 0.55 21.53
N ILE A 140 10.49 1.87 21.31
CA ILE A 140 9.91 2.92 22.14
C ILE A 140 8.76 3.60 21.38
#